data_7c461536397a3f8f5eed9d12e0940e9e
#
_entry.id   7c461536397a3f8f5eed9d12e0940e9e
#
_cell.length_a   1.000
_cell.length_b   1.000
_cell.length_c   1.000
_cell.angle_alpha   90.00
_cell.angle_beta   90.00
_cell.angle_gamma   90.00
#
_symmetry.space_group_name_H-M   'P 1'
#
loop_
_entity.id
_entity.type
_entity.pdbx_description
1 polymer ?
#
loop_
_entity_poly.entity_id
_entity_poly.type
_entity_poly.pdbx_seq_one_letter_code
_entity_poly.pdbx_strand_id
1 'polypeptide(L)'
;VIFLAGVVATILAAGRTGWHYGVQETALATIALAAFVATPAKLRGENRFTWGPLVEVAVLFAGIFVTMAPALLLVNAHGASLGVREPWQFYWASGALSSFLDNAPTYLTFAATAAGLNGIAAEGRYLAQLLEKGDAAAKVLTAISCGSVMMGANSYIGNGPNFLVKAIAEDLGVRMPSFFGYMAYSIGILIPLFVVVTFVFML
;
A
#
# COMPACT_ATOMS: atom_id res chain seq x y z
N VAL A 1 21.47 10.96 5.35
CA VAL A 1 20.43 11.92 5.77
C VAL A 1 20.03 12.82 4.61
N ILE A 2 20.96 13.48 3.89
CA ILE A 2 20.66 14.45 2.81
C ILE A 2 19.80 13.83 1.70
N PHE A 3 20.18 12.68 1.18
CA PHE A 3 19.41 11.99 0.13
C PHE A 3 18.03 11.56 0.60
N LEU A 4 17.90 11.10 1.85
CA LEU A 4 16.59 10.77 2.44
C LEU A 4 15.70 12.01 2.54
N ALA A 5 16.24 13.14 2.98
CA ALA A 5 15.52 14.40 2.99
C ALA A 5 15.11 14.84 1.58
N GLY A 6 15.96 14.62 0.57
CA GLY A 6 15.65 14.85 -0.84
C GLY A 6 14.47 13.98 -1.33
N VAL A 7 14.44 12.70 -0.98
CA VAL A 7 13.31 11.80 -1.30
C VAL A 7 12.01 12.32 -0.68
N VAL A 8 12.02 12.63 0.61
CA VAL A 8 10.84 13.17 1.31
C VAL A 8 10.37 14.48 0.69
N ALA A 9 11.29 15.40 0.40
CA ALA A 9 10.96 16.68 -0.23
C ALA A 9 10.36 16.49 -1.62
N THR A 10 10.88 15.55 -2.42
CA THR A 10 10.36 15.21 -3.75
C THR A 10 8.93 14.71 -3.67
N ILE A 11 8.65 13.78 -2.75
CA ILE A 11 7.29 13.22 -2.56
C ILE A 11 6.31 14.31 -2.12
N LEU A 12 6.71 15.14 -1.14
CA LEU A 12 5.86 16.24 -0.66
C LEU A 12 5.60 17.30 -1.75
N ALA A 13 6.63 17.64 -2.53
CA ALA A 13 6.50 18.59 -3.63
C ALA A 13 5.55 18.04 -4.71
N ALA A 14 5.75 16.80 -5.15
CA ALA A 14 4.91 16.17 -6.15
C ALA A 14 3.43 16.10 -5.72
N GLY A 15 3.18 15.74 -4.44
CA GLY A 15 1.84 15.68 -3.88
C GLY A 15 1.14 17.05 -3.78
N ARG A 16 1.91 18.16 -3.61
CA ARG A 16 1.35 19.52 -3.54
C ARG A 16 1.17 20.18 -4.89
N THR A 17 2.07 19.95 -5.82
CA THR A 17 2.12 20.68 -7.10
C THR A 17 1.56 19.89 -8.28
N GLY A 18 1.18 18.61 -8.09
CA GLY A 18 0.57 17.79 -9.13
C GLY A 18 1.51 17.60 -10.33
N TRP A 19 2.71 17.12 -10.11
CA TRP A 19 3.69 16.88 -11.18
C TRP A 19 3.15 15.94 -12.25
N HIS A 20 3.58 16.17 -13.50
CA HIS A 20 3.27 15.27 -14.59
C HIS A 20 3.87 13.87 -14.37
N TYR A 21 3.24 12.87 -14.98
CA TYR A 21 3.74 11.48 -14.95
C TYR A 21 5.21 11.41 -15.36
N GLY A 22 5.99 10.64 -14.60
CA GLY A 22 7.41 10.40 -14.85
C GLY A 22 8.35 11.42 -14.20
N VAL A 23 7.89 12.62 -13.81
CA VAL A 23 8.77 13.64 -13.20
C VAL A 23 9.19 13.23 -11.78
N GLN A 24 8.26 12.75 -10.98
CA GLN A 24 8.55 12.28 -9.62
C GLN A 24 9.47 11.05 -9.67
N GLU A 25 9.16 10.10 -10.52
CA GLU A 25 9.93 8.85 -10.68
C GLU A 25 11.35 9.13 -11.15
N THR A 26 11.52 10.03 -12.13
CA THR A 26 12.86 10.43 -12.59
C THR A 26 13.65 11.18 -11.53
N ALA A 27 13.01 12.06 -10.76
CA ALA A 27 13.64 12.74 -9.63
C ALA A 27 14.10 11.74 -8.55
N LEU A 28 13.26 10.80 -8.16
CA LEU A 28 13.59 9.76 -7.19
C LEU A 28 14.72 8.84 -7.69
N ALA A 29 14.66 8.42 -8.96
CA ALA A 29 15.73 7.63 -9.58
C ALA A 29 17.06 8.38 -9.62
N THR A 30 17.02 9.67 -9.92
CA THR A 30 18.21 10.53 -9.92
C THR A 30 18.81 10.66 -8.52
N ILE A 31 17.98 10.86 -7.50
CA ILE A 31 18.43 10.91 -6.10
C ILE A 31 19.04 9.57 -5.67
N ALA A 32 18.40 8.44 -6.05
CA ALA A 32 18.91 7.11 -5.74
C ALA A 32 20.28 6.85 -6.41
N LEU A 33 20.41 7.20 -7.68
CA LEU A 33 21.68 7.09 -8.42
C LEU A 33 22.76 7.99 -7.80
N ALA A 34 22.44 9.23 -7.50
CA ALA A 34 23.34 10.16 -6.84
C ALA A 34 23.79 9.64 -5.48
N ALA A 35 22.89 9.10 -4.68
CA ALA A 35 23.19 8.49 -3.40
C ALA A 35 24.12 7.27 -3.56
N PHE A 36 23.88 6.45 -4.56
CA PHE A 36 24.70 5.28 -4.85
C PHE A 36 26.12 5.66 -5.28
N VAL A 37 26.27 6.65 -6.17
CA VAL A 37 27.56 7.14 -6.65
C VAL A 37 28.32 7.88 -5.56
N ALA A 38 27.63 8.73 -4.79
CA ALA A 38 28.26 9.52 -3.72
C ALA A 38 28.65 8.70 -2.48
N THR A 39 28.05 7.50 -2.30
CA THR A 39 28.38 6.64 -1.15
C THR A 39 29.65 5.84 -1.44
N PRO A 40 30.74 6.01 -0.65
CA PRO A 40 31.96 5.25 -0.83
C PRO A 40 31.75 3.75 -0.76
N ALA A 41 32.47 2.98 -1.57
CA ALA A 41 32.40 1.51 -1.57
C ALA A 41 32.72 0.91 -0.20
N LYS A 42 33.62 1.56 0.57
CA LYS A 42 33.94 1.17 1.94
C LYS A 42 32.71 1.15 2.85
N LEU A 43 31.91 2.22 2.83
CA LEU A 43 30.68 2.31 3.64
C LEU A 43 29.64 1.27 3.22
N ARG A 44 29.52 0.99 1.92
CA ARG A 44 28.65 -0.08 1.45
C ARG A 44 29.09 -1.46 1.94
N GLY A 45 30.41 -1.71 1.94
CA GLY A 45 30.98 -2.95 2.48
C GLY A 45 30.78 -3.08 4.00
N GLU A 46 31.00 -2.02 4.75
CA GLU A 46 30.79 -1.99 6.21
C GLU A 46 29.31 -2.24 6.57
N ASN A 47 28.38 -1.71 5.77
CA ASN A 47 26.93 -1.91 5.94
C ASN A 47 26.43 -3.22 5.28
N ARG A 48 27.33 -4.06 4.77
CA ARG A 48 26.98 -5.32 4.07
C ARG A 48 25.91 -5.11 2.99
N PHE A 49 25.98 -3.98 2.26
CA PHE A 49 24.99 -3.69 1.22
C PHE A 49 25.07 -4.74 0.10
N THR A 50 23.94 -5.36 -0.19
CA THR A 50 23.76 -6.30 -1.31
C THR A 50 22.54 -5.87 -2.15
N TRP A 51 22.52 -6.29 -3.42
CA TRP A 51 21.37 -6.09 -4.29
C TRP A 51 20.29 -7.17 -4.11
N GLY A 52 20.60 -8.24 -3.35
CA GLY A 52 19.71 -9.39 -3.15
C GLY A 52 18.29 -8.96 -2.74
N PRO A 53 18.11 -8.27 -1.60
CA PRO A 53 16.78 -7.86 -1.14
C PRO A 53 16.01 -6.99 -2.15
N LEU A 54 16.70 -6.11 -2.88
CA LEU A 54 16.06 -5.25 -3.88
C LEU A 54 15.58 -6.04 -5.09
N VAL A 55 16.38 -6.99 -5.57
CA VAL A 55 16.01 -7.86 -6.70
C VAL A 55 14.86 -8.79 -6.29
N GLU A 56 14.91 -9.37 -5.11
CA GLU A 56 13.85 -10.24 -4.58
C GLU A 56 12.51 -9.49 -4.52
N VAL A 57 12.52 -8.28 -3.98
CA VAL A 57 11.33 -7.42 -3.93
C VAL A 57 10.84 -7.02 -5.32
N ALA A 58 11.74 -6.67 -6.24
CA ALA A 58 11.36 -6.32 -7.60
C ALA A 58 10.68 -7.49 -8.33
N VAL A 59 11.20 -8.70 -8.19
CA VAL A 59 10.60 -9.91 -8.79
C VAL A 59 9.25 -10.22 -8.14
N LEU A 60 9.15 -10.10 -6.82
CA LEU A 60 7.89 -10.28 -6.09
C LEU A 60 6.82 -9.30 -6.59
N PHE A 61 7.16 -8.02 -6.68
CA PHE A 61 6.20 -7.01 -7.16
C PHE A 61 5.79 -7.23 -8.61
N ALA A 62 6.72 -7.60 -9.48
CA ALA A 62 6.38 -7.95 -10.86
C ALA A 62 5.35 -9.08 -10.91
N GLY A 63 5.54 -10.13 -10.09
CA GLY A 63 4.58 -11.22 -9.94
C GLY A 63 3.22 -10.75 -9.42
N ILE A 64 3.22 -9.95 -8.36
CA ILE A 64 2.00 -9.40 -7.75
C ILE A 64 1.22 -8.56 -8.77
N PHE A 65 1.87 -7.63 -9.50
CA PHE A 65 1.18 -6.79 -10.48
C PHE A 65 0.55 -7.59 -11.62
N VAL A 66 1.23 -8.63 -12.10
CA VAL A 66 0.67 -9.51 -13.14
C VAL A 66 -0.55 -10.28 -12.63
N THR A 67 -0.47 -10.84 -11.43
CA THR A 67 -1.57 -11.65 -10.85
C THR A 67 -2.71 -10.81 -10.29
N MET A 68 -2.45 -9.56 -9.92
CA MET A 68 -3.43 -8.63 -9.38
C MET A 68 -4.43 -8.16 -10.43
N ALA A 69 -4.01 -7.96 -11.68
CA ALA A 69 -4.86 -7.42 -12.73
C ALA A 69 -6.20 -8.19 -12.89
N PRO A 70 -6.23 -9.52 -13.02
CA PRO A 70 -7.49 -10.26 -13.07
C PRO A 70 -8.29 -10.19 -11.77
N ALA A 71 -7.65 -10.14 -10.60
CA ALA A 71 -8.34 -10.00 -9.32
C ALA A 71 -9.07 -8.65 -9.22
N LEU A 72 -8.44 -7.57 -9.64
CA LEU A 72 -9.05 -6.24 -9.69
C LEU A 72 -10.22 -6.17 -10.68
N LEU A 73 -10.10 -6.79 -11.85
CA LEU A 73 -11.19 -6.88 -12.83
C LEU A 73 -12.41 -7.62 -12.26
N LEU A 74 -12.19 -8.71 -11.52
CA LEU A 74 -13.27 -9.45 -10.86
C LEU A 74 -13.96 -8.60 -9.78
N VAL A 75 -13.22 -7.92 -8.94
CA VAL A 75 -13.79 -7.04 -7.91
C VAL A 75 -14.54 -5.86 -8.53
N ASN A 76 -14.00 -5.24 -9.58
CA ASN A 76 -14.71 -4.17 -10.30
C ASN A 76 -15.99 -4.65 -10.98
N ALA A 77 -15.97 -5.82 -11.61
CA ALA A 77 -17.14 -6.40 -12.28
C ALA A 77 -18.26 -6.78 -11.29
N HIS A 78 -17.90 -7.21 -10.09
CA HIS A 78 -18.85 -7.72 -9.09
C HIS A 78 -18.99 -6.78 -7.89
N GLY A 79 -18.37 -5.60 -7.89
CA GLY A 79 -18.34 -4.66 -6.77
C GLY A 79 -19.72 -4.30 -6.24
N ALA A 80 -20.69 -4.06 -7.13
CA ALA A 80 -22.07 -3.79 -6.75
C ALA A 80 -22.77 -5.01 -6.11
N SER A 81 -22.37 -6.24 -6.48
CA SER A 81 -22.93 -7.49 -5.94
C SER A 81 -22.27 -7.95 -4.64
N LEU A 82 -21.14 -7.33 -4.24
CA LEU A 82 -20.48 -7.63 -2.96
C LEU A 82 -21.32 -7.26 -1.74
N GLY A 83 -22.40 -6.49 -1.93
CA GLY A 83 -23.31 -6.09 -0.84
C GLY A 83 -22.68 -5.15 0.18
N VAL A 84 -21.50 -4.57 -0.12
CA VAL A 84 -20.75 -3.68 0.77
C VAL A 84 -21.37 -2.28 0.65
N ARG A 85 -21.91 -1.76 1.74
CA ARG A 85 -22.57 -0.43 1.77
C ARG A 85 -22.12 0.43 2.94
N GLU A 86 -21.86 -0.19 4.08
CA GLU A 86 -21.52 0.49 5.32
C GLU A 86 -19.99 0.68 5.46
N PRO A 87 -19.52 1.75 6.15
CA PRO A 87 -18.09 2.01 6.33
C PRO A 87 -17.32 0.82 6.90
N TRP A 88 -17.85 0.14 7.92
CA TRP A 88 -17.20 -1.03 8.51
C TRP A 88 -17.05 -2.21 7.53
N GLN A 89 -17.99 -2.39 6.63
CA GLN A 89 -17.91 -3.42 5.58
C GLN A 89 -16.79 -3.10 4.59
N PHE A 90 -16.70 -1.84 4.16
CA PHE A 90 -15.60 -1.37 3.31
C PHE A 90 -14.24 -1.51 4.00
N TYR A 91 -14.16 -1.20 5.30
CA TYR A 91 -12.95 -1.36 6.10
C TYR A 91 -12.44 -2.81 6.09
N TRP A 92 -13.31 -3.78 6.40
CA TRP A 92 -12.94 -5.18 6.43
C TRP A 92 -12.72 -5.77 5.04
N ALA A 93 -13.54 -5.44 4.05
CA ALA A 93 -13.40 -5.95 2.70
C ALA A 93 -12.11 -5.47 2.03
N SER A 94 -11.83 -4.16 2.10
CA SER A 94 -10.58 -3.60 1.57
C SER A 94 -9.38 -4.11 2.35
N GLY A 95 -9.48 -4.21 3.67
CA GLY A 95 -8.40 -4.70 4.51
C GLY A 95 -8.07 -6.17 4.27
N ALA A 96 -9.09 -7.02 4.14
CA ALA A 96 -8.89 -8.44 3.82
C ALA A 96 -8.16 -8.60 2.49
N LEU A 97 -8.55 -7.85 1.46
CA LEU A 97 -7.88 -7.88 0.16
C LEU A 97 -6.45 -7.32 0.26
N SER A 98 -6.26 -6.20 0.98
CA SER A 98 -4.95 -5.58 1.18
C SER A 98 -3.99 -6.43 2.00
N SER A 99 -4.47 -7.40 2.76
CA SER A 99 -3.60 -8.35 3.44
C SER A 99 -2.77 -9.22 2.48
N PHE A 100 -3.19 -9.31 1.21
CA PHE A 100 -2.53 -10.11 0.16
C PHE A 100 -2.16 -9.30 -1.08
N LEU A 101 -2.75 -8.14 -1.27
CA LEU A 101 -2.45 -7.20 -2.35
C LEU A 101 -1.97 -5.88 -1.79
N ASP A 102 -1.20 -5.14 -2.57
CA ASP A 102 -0.69 -3.84 -2.13
C ASP A 102 -1.83 -2.84 -1.85
N ASN A 103 -1.58 -1.91 -0.95
CA ASN A 103 -2.54 -0.94 -0.42
C ASN A 103 -3.15 -0.05 -1.51
N ALA A 104 -2.33 0.50 -2.41
CA ALA A 104 -2.77 1.47 -3.39
C ALA A 104 -3.80 0.92 -4.39
N PRO A 105 -3.55 -0.22 -5.07
CA PRO A 105 -4.54 -0.80 -5.96
C PRO A 105 -5.81 -1.25 -5.22
N THR A 106 -5.67 -1.77 -4.00
CA THR A 106 -6.81 -2.14 -3.17
C THR A 106 -7.68 -0.93 -2.86
N TYR A 107 -7.06 0.17 -2.40
CA TYR A 107 -7.76 1.43 -2.16
C TYR A 107 -8.52 1.91 -3.39
N LEU A 108 -7.84 2.01 -4.54
CA LEU A 108 -8.47 2.50 -5.77
C LEU A 108 -9.65 1.64 -6.22
N THR A 109 -9.56 0.32 -6.08
CA THR A 109 -10.63 -0.61 -6.43
C THR A 109 -11.88 -0.39 -5.58
N PHE A 110 -11.73 -0.34 -4.25
CA PHE A 110 -12.87 -0.12 -3.37
C PHE A 110 -13.41 1.32 -3.44
N ALA A 111 -12.55 2.30 -3.66
CA ALA A 111 -12.98 3.68 -3.90
C ALA A 111 -13.78 3.81 -5.21
N ALA A 112 -13.37 3.10 -6.28
CA ALA A 112 -14.15 3.03 -7.52
C ALA A 112 -15.50 2.33 -7.30
N THR A 113 -15.53 1.26 -6.50
CA THR A 113 -16.78 0.60 -6.09
C THR A 113 -17.70 1.55 -5.34
N ALA A 114 -17.18 2.29 -4.35
CA ALA A 114 -17.94 3.30 -3.62
C ALA A 114 -18.44 4.43 -4.51
N ALA A 115 -17.65 4.87 -5.48
CA ALA A 115 -18.08 5.85 -6.48
C ALA A 115 -19.22 5.32 -7.34
N GLY A 116 -19.13 4.09 -7.83
CA GLY A 116 -20.17 3.43 -8.62
C GLY A 116 -21.49 3.31 -7.85
N LEU A 117 -21.46 2.97 -6.55
CA LEU A 117 -22.65 2.93 -5.69
C LEU A 117 -23.31 4.33 -5.53
N ASN A 118 -22.55 5.39 -5.72
CA ASN A 118 -23.03 6.78 -5.71
C ASN A 118 -23.35 7.34 -7.10
N GLY A 119 -23.35 6.50 -8.15
CA GLY A 119 -23.60 6.89 -9.52
C GLY A 119 -22.49 7.76 -10.15
N ILE A 120 -21.27 7.65 -9.64
CA ILE A 120 -20.10 8.39 -10.13
C ILE A 120 -19.23 7.42 -10.93
N ALA A 121 -18.92 7.78 -12.19
CA ALA A 121 -17.96 7.02 -12.99
C ALA A 121 -16.54 7.12 -12.37
N ALA A 122 -15.83 5.99 -12.29
CA ALA A 122 -14.51 5.93 -11.68
C ALA A 122 -13.41 6.47 -12.62
N GLU A 123 -13.60 7.70 -13.10
CA GLU A 123 -12.72 8.39 -14.04
C GLU A 123 -12.37 9.80 -13.57
N GLY A 124 -11.19 10.27 -13.95
CA GLY A 124 -10.76 11.64 -13.66
C GLY A 124 -10.75 11.97 -12.16
N ARG A 125 -11.57 12.93 -11.74
CA ARG A 125 -11.63 13.42 -10.35
C ARG A 125 -12.69 12.74 -9.48
N TYR A 126 -13.02 11.47 -9.74
CA TYR A 126 -14.11 10.75 -9.06
C TYR A 126 -13.97 10.72 -7.52
N LEU A 127 -12.74 10.69 -6.99
CA LEU A 127 -12.53 10.77 -5.53
C LEU A 127 -12.99 12.10 -4.95
N ALA A 128 -12.70 13.20 -5.63
CA ALA A 128 -13.16 14.52 -5.21
C ALA A 128 -14.70 14.63 -5.32
N GLN A 129 -15.27 14.14 -6.41
CA GLN A 129 -16.72 14.08 -6.60
C GLN A 129 -17.41 13.23 -5.53
N LEU A 130 -16.77 12.12 -5.12
CA LEU A 130 -17.30 11.29 -4.04
C LEU A 130 -17.26 12.02 -2.69
N LEU A 131 -16.20 12.77 -2.39
CA LEU A 131 -16.13 13.62 -1.19
C LEU A 131 -17.19 14.74 -1.18
N GLU A 132 -17.53 15.27 -2.34
CA GLU A 132 -18.60 16.27 -2.49
C GLU A 132 -20.01 15.74 -2.14
N LYS A 133 -20.19 14.40 -2.07
CA LYS A 133 -21.45 13.77 -1.60
C LYS A 133 -21.68 13.91 -0.10
N GLY A 134 -20.69 14.41 0.66
CA GLY A 134 -20.81 14.72 2.07
C GLY A 134 -20.21 13.69 3.01
N ASP A 135 -20.51 13.81 4.29
CA ASP A 135 -19.85 13.07 5.38
C ASP A 135 -19.95 11.55 5.26
N ALA A 136 -21.06 11.02 4.77
CA ALA A 136 -21.24 9.58 4.61
C ALA A 136 -20.22 9.01 3.61
N ALA A 137 -20.02 9.67 2.47
CA ALA A 137 -19.04 9.25 1.48
C ALA A 137 -17.60 9.44 1.98
N ALA A 138 -17.34 10.51 2.73
CA ALA A 138 -16.04 10.72 3.38
C ALA A 138 -15.71 9.62 4.37
N LYS A 139 -16.67 9.17 5.19
CA LYS A 139 -16.52 8.03 6.12
C LYS A 139 -16.20 6.74 5.38
N VAL A 140 -16.88 6.46 4.27
CA VAL A 140 -16.60 5.28 3.45
C VAL A 140 -15.16 5.33 2.90
N LEU A 141 -14.73 6.46 2.32
CA LEU A 141 -13.35 6.60 1.82
C LEU A 141 -12.31 6.48 2.94
N THR A 142 -12.61 7.03 4.12
CA THR A 142 -11.75 6.86 5.31
C THR A 142 -11.66 5.39 5.71
N ALA A 143 -12.77 4.69 5.74
CA ALA A 143 -12.82 3.26 6.06
C ALA A 143 -12.00 2.42 5.06
N ILE A 144 -12.15 2.68 3.75
CA ILE A 144 -11.36 2.03 2.70
C ILE A 144 -9.87 2.33 2.88
N SER A 145 -9.51 3.58 3.15
CA SER A 145 -8.12 3.99 3.35
C SER A 145 -7.50 3.30 4.57
N CYS A 146 -8.20 3.33 5.70
CA CYS A 146 -7.76 2.68 6.93
C CYS A 146 -7.64 1.16 6.76
N GLY A 147 -8.64 0.52 6.15
CA GLY A 147 -8.62 -0.92 5.88
C GLY A 147 -7.44 -1.31 4.99
N SER A 148 -7.29 -0.62 3.87
CA SER A 148 -6.22 -0.89 2.91
C SER A 148 -4.82 -0.69 3.50
N VAL A 149 -4.61 0.35 4.32
CA VAL A 149 -3.30 0.64 4.90
C VAL A 149 -3.00 -0.23 6.12
N MET A 150 -3.93 -0.31 7.06
CA MET A 150 -3.68 -0.99 8.34
C MET A 150 -3.60 -2.50 8.19
N MET A 151 -4.48 -3.12 7.40
CA MET A 151 -4.50 -4.57 7.23
C MET A 151 -3.46 -5.07 6.21
N GLY A 152 -2.83 -4.19 5.44
CA GLY A 152 -1.63 -4.53 4.67
C GLY A 152 -0.47 -5.05 5.54
N ALA A 153 -0.49 -4.73 6.84
CA ALA A 153 0.45 -5.27 7.82
C ALA A 153 0.20 -6.74 8.21
N ASN A 154 -0.92 -7.36 7.80
CA ASN A 154 -1.26 -8.73 8.20
C ASN A 154 -0.36 -9.79 7.58
N SER A 155 0.30 -9.50 6.46
CA SER A 155 1.22 -10.41 5.81
C SER A 155 2.48 -9.70 5.32
N TYR A 156 3.49 -10.44 4.91
CA TYR A 156 4.69 -9.86 4.31
C TYR A 156 4.43 -9.26 2.92
N ILE A 157 3.43 -9.75 2.19
CA ILE A 157 3.12 -9.33 0.81
C ILE A 157 2.03 -8.27 0.71
N GLY A 158 1.26 -8.04 1.80
CA GLY A 158 0.20 -7.04 1.82
C GLY A 158 0.73 -5.59 1.77
N ASN A 159 2.03 -5.40 1.94
CA ASN A 159 2.69 -4.10 1.84
C ASN A 159 4.16 -4.29 1.44
N GLY A 160 4.60 -3.63 0.39
CA GLY A 160 5.97 -3.71 -0.11
C GLY A 160 7.07 -3.48 0.93
N PRO A 161 6.97 -2.44 1.79
CA PRO A 161 7.93 -2.24 2.86
C PRO A 161 8.09 -3.41 3.82
N ASN A 162 7.04 -4.17 4.13
CA ASN A 162 7.11 -5.31 5.03
C ASN A 162 8.02 -6.41 4.47
N PHE A 163 7.85 -6.72 3.19
CA PHE A 163 8.67 -7.74 2.54
C PHE A 163 10.13 -7.28 2.38
N LEU A 164 10.33 -6.00 2.04
CA LEU A 164 11.68 -5.43 1.92
C LEU A 164 12.43 -5.48 3.26
N VAL A 165 11.78 -5.09 4.37
CA VAL A 165 12.36 -5.15 5.71
C VAL A 165 12.70 -6.59 6.10
N LYS A 166 11.82 -7.55 5.80
CA LYS A 166 12.09 -8.97 6.00
C LYS A 166 13.35 -9.41 5.23
N ALA A 167 13.40 -9.13 3.92
CA ALA A 167 14.51 -9.52 3.05
C ALA A 167 15.84 -8.91 3.54
N ILE A 168 15.87 -7.63 3.91
CA ILE A 168 17.06 -6.96 4.47
C ILE A 168 17.48 -7.62 5.79
N ALA A 169 16.52 -7.91 6.68
CA ALA A 169 16.82 -8.52 7.97
C ALA A 169 17.44 -9.92 7.80
N GLU A 170 16.91 -10.73 6.88
CA GLU A 170 17.43 -12.07 6.57
C GLU A 170 18.83 -12.00 5.91
N ASP A 171 19.07 -11.05 5.02
CA ASP A 171 20.37 -10.80 4.40
C ASP A 171 21.45 -10.41 5.45
N LEU A 172 21.02 -9.70 6.50
CA LEU A 172 21.87 -9.35 7.65
C LEU A 172 22.02 -10.50 8.69
N GLY A 173 21.41 -11.67 8.44
CA GLY A 173 21.51 -12.84 9.29
C GLY A 173 20.50 -12.87 10.45
N VAL A 174 19.51 -11.99 10.47
CA VAL A 174 18.42 -12.00 11.44
C VAL A 174 17.37 -13.03 11.01
N ARG A 175 17.07 -13.99 11.89
CA ARG A 175 16.02 -14.97 11.61
C ARG A 175 14.64 -14.32 11.70
N MET A 176 13.96 -14.25 10.57
CA MET A 176 12.58 -13.76 10.51
C MET A 176 11.59 -14.93 10.55
N PRO A 177 10.38 -14.75 11.09
CA PRO A 177 9.33 -15.75 11.04
C PRO A 177 9.02 -16.15 9.59
N SER A 178 8.61 -17.41 9.40
CA SER A 178 8.06 -17.84 8.11
C SER A 178 6.81 -17.03 7.75
N PHE A 179 6.38 -17.08 6.50
CA PHE A 179 5.18 -16.37 6.03
C PHE A 179 3.96 -16.62 6.92
N PHE A 180 3.64 -17.88 7.16
CA PHE A 180 2.51 -18.25 8.03
C PHE A 180 2.80 -17.98 9.52
N GLY A 181 4.06 -18.08 9.97
CA GLY A 181 4.47 -17.70 11.31
C GLY A 181 4.23 -16.22 11.58
N TYR A 182 4.59 -15.34 10.63
CA TYR A 182 4.27 -13.91 10.72
C TYR A 182 2.77 -13.66 10.77
N MET A 183 1.99 -14.31 9.89
CA MET A 183 0.52 -14.17 9.89
C MET A 183 -0.10 -14.62 11.22
N ALA A 184 0.44 -15.64 11.89
CA ALA A 184 -0.05 -16.04 13.20
C ALA A 184 0.12 -14.92 14.25
N TYR A 185 1.26 -14.21 14.24
CA TYR A 185 1.46 -13.03 15.10
C TYR A 185 0.52 -11.89 14.71
N SER A 186 0.43 -11.57 13.43
CA SER A 186 -0.41 -10.46 12.96
C SER A 186 -1.89 -10.70 13.25
N ILE A 187 -2.40 -11.91 13.01
CA ILE A 187 -3.79 -12.27 13.33
C ILE A 187 -4.04 -12.18 14.84
N GLY A 188 -3.12 -12.70 15.65
CA GLY A 188 -3.27 -12.69 17.12
C GLY A 188 -3.25 -11.29 17.74
N ILE A 189 -2.54 -10.35 17.15
CA ILE A 189 -2.34 -9.00 17.70
C ILE A 189 -3.17 -7.96 16.94
N LEU A 190 -3.10 -7.95 15.60
CA LEU A 190 -3.70 -6.90 14.80
C LEU A 190 -5.21 -7.06 14.62
N ILE A 191 -5.72 -8.27 14.46
CA ILE A 191 -7.17 -8.47 14.27
C ILE A 191 -7.96 -7.98 15.50
N PRO A 192 -7.59 -8.30 16.76
CA PRO A 192 -8.24 -7.70 17.92
C PRO A 192 -8.20 -6.16 17.91
N LEU A 193 -7.07 -5.57 17.51
CA LEU A 193 -6.94 -4.12 17.38
C LEU A 193 -7.87 -3.57 16.30
N PHE A 194 -7.97 -4.21 15.15
CA PHE A 194 -8.86 -3.80 14.06
C PHE A 194 -10.35 -3.91 14.45
N VAL A 195 -10.70 -4.89 15.27
CA VAL A 195 -12.04 -4.99 15.85
C VAL A 195 -12.32 -3.76 16.74
N VAL A 196 -11.38 -3.36 17.60
CA VAL A 196 -11.52 -2.14 18.40
C VAL A 196 -11.67 -0.90 17.53
N VAL A 197 -10.83 -0.75 16.49
CA VAL A 197 -10.94 0.35 15.51
C VAL A 197 -12.32 0.37 14.85
N THR A 198 -12.87 -0.79 14.51
CA THR A 198 -14.22 -0.89 13.93
C THR A 198 -15.28 -0.31 14.87
N PHE A 199 -15.28 -0.70 16.13
CA PHE A 199 -16.26 -0.21 17.12
C PHE A 199 -16.12 1.28 17.45
N VAL A 200 -14.89 1.81 17.41
CA VAL A 200 -14.63 3.20 17.81
C VAL A 200 -14.85 4.18 16.66
N PHE A 201 -14.52 3.79 15.41
CA PHE A 201 -14.44 4.74 14.29
C PHE A 201 -15.30 4.38 13.07
N MET A 202 -15.76 3.13 12.94
CA MET A 202 -16.42 2.67 11.71
C MET A 202 -17.92 2.36 11.90
N LEU A 203 -18.39 2.24 13.11
CA LEU A 203 -19.80 2.13 13.49
C LEU A 203 -20.31 3.50 13.97
#